data_8bf6ca488b08458775a3ced7793a466a
#
_entry.id   8bf6ca488b08458775a3ced7793a466a
#
_cell.length_a   1.000
_cell.length_b   1.000
_cell.length_c   1.000
_cell.angle_alpha   90.00
_cell.angle_beta   90.00
_cell.angle_gamma   90.00
#
_symmetry.space_group_name_H-M   'P 1'
#
loop_
_entity.id
_entity.type
_entity.pdbx_description
1 polymer ?
#
loop_
_entity_poly.entity_id
_entity_poly.type
_entity_poly.pdbx_seq_one_letter_code
_entity_poly.pdbx_strand_id
1 'polypeptide(L)'
;CSIHVPAVVNGKEQDWLLMFKNETHNHPTEIEPFGGAATCIGGCIRDPLSGRAYVHQAMRVTGGGDPRKELAETLSGKLPQRKLAQTAAAGYSSYGNQIGLATGHIAELYHEGYVAKRLECGAVVAAAPADNVVRERPAPGDVVILLGGRTGRDGIGGATGSSKSHDMKSLSTMASEVQKGNAPEERKIQRLFRDGAVTRLIKRCNDFGAGGVSVAVGELADGDRKSTRLNSSHH
;
A
#
# COMPACT_ATOMS: atom_id res chain seq x y z
N CYS A 1 12.65 1.99 3.47
CA CYS A 1 13.96 1.63 4.06
C CYS A 1 13.78 0.95 5.41
N SER A 2 14.78 0.21 5.86
CA SER A 2 14.84 -0.35 7.21
C SER A 2 16.24 -0.12 7.78
N ILE A 3 16.28 0.20 9.07
CA ILE A 3 17.52 0.39 9.83
C ILE A 3 17.47 -0.43 11.12
N HIS A 4 18.62 -0.87 11.60
CA HIS A 4 18.75 -1.50 12.90
C HIS A 4 18.79 -0.45 14.01
N VAL A 5 18.01 -0.68 15.05
CA VAL A 5 17.93 0.22 16.21
C VAL A 5 17.99 -0.62 17.49
N PRO A 6 18.97 -0.39 18.35
CA PRO A 6 18.99 -1.03 19.66
C PRO A 6 17.86 -0.48 20.53
N ALA A 7 17.15 -1.36 21.20
CA ALA A 7 16.05 -1.00 22.08
C ALA A 7 16.12 -1.80 23.39
N VAL A 8 15.74 -1.19 24.50
CA VAL A 8 15.61 -1.89 25.79
C VAL A 8 14.14 -2.24 26.03
N VAL A 9 13.82 -3.52 25.93
CA VAL A 9 12.45 -4.02 26.12
C VAL A 9 12.42 -4.90 27.36
N ASN A 10 11.62 -4.52 28.35
CA ASN A 10 11.53 -5.23 29.65
C ASN A 10 12.91 -5.46 30.32
N GLY A 11 13.78 -4.44 30.26
CA GLY A 11 15.12 -4.48 30.85
C GLY A 11 16.16 -5.30 30.08
N LYS A 12 15.84 -5.79 28.88
CA LYS A 12 16.77 -6.53 28.00
C LYS A 12 17.05 -5.75 26.74
N GLU A 13 18.29 -5.67 26.35
CA GLU A 13 18.67 -5.14 25.04
C GLU A 13 18.20 -6.08 23.94
N GLN A 14 17.61 -5.49 22.90
CA GLN A 14 17.14 -6.18 21.71
C GLN A 14 17.52 -5.36 20.47
N ASP A 15 17.82 -6.02 19.38
CA ASP A 15 17.97 -5.38 18.08
C ASP A 15 16.60 -5.36 17.37
N TRP A 16 16.20 -4.17 16.95
CA TRP A 16 14.94 -3.96 16.23
C TRP A 16 15.17 -3.40 14.84
N LEU A 17 14.33 -3.78 13.91
CA LEU A 17 14.23 -3.15 12.60
C LEU A 17 13.18 -2.04 12.68
N LEU A 18 13.60 -0.80 12.51
CA LEU A 18 12.72 0.32 12.27
C LEU A 18 12.57 0.50 10.77
N MET A 19 11.33 0.51 10.29
CA MET A 19 11.01 0.61 8.88
C MET A 19 10.22 1.87 8.60
N PHE A 20 10.56 2.53 7.50
CA PHE A 20 9.82 3.66 6.95
C PHE A 20 9.45 3.36 5.51
N LYS A 21 8.20 3.60 5.17
CA LYS A 21 7.67 3.55 3.81
C LYS A 21 6.87 4.80 3.52
N ASN A 22 7.08 5.37 2.34
CA ASN A 22 6.17 6.34 1.76
C ASN A 22 5.76 5.91 0.36
N GLU A 23 4.58 6.32 -0.06
CA GLU A 23 4.04 6.01 -1.37
C GLU A 23 3.12 7.11 -1.86
N THR A 24 3.21 7.43 -3.14
CA THR A 24 2.26 8.32 -3.80
C THR A 24 1.23 7.51 -4.56
N HIS A 25 -0.03 7.91 -4.45
CA HIS A 25 -1.15 7.27 -5.13
C HIS A 25 -2.03 8.31 -5.83
N ASN A 26 -1.37 9.16 -6.64
CA ASN A 26 -1.93 10.38 -7.21
C ASN A 26 -3.06 10.09 -8.19
N HIS A 27 -2.76 9.29 -9.20
CA HIS A 27 -3.65 9.00 -10.32
C HIS A 27 -4.94 8.29 -9.89
N PRO A 28 -4.92 7.18 -9.14
CA PRO A 28 -6.14 6.54 -8.69
C PRO A 28 -7.00 7.45 -7.80
N THR A 29 -6.36 8.32 -7.00
CA THR A 29 -7.09 9.27 -6.13
C THR A 29 -7.79 10.36 -6.93
N GLU A 30 -7.25 10.78 -8.07
CA GLU A 30 -7.95 11.73 -8.95
C GLU A 30 -9.19 11.14 -9.62
N ILE A 31 -9.20 9.84 -9.82
CA ILE A 31 -10.26 9.12 -10.51
C ILE A 31 -11.36 8.70 -9.53
N GLU A 32 -10.98 8.00 -8.50
CA GLU A 32 -11.81 7.47 -7.44
C GLU A 32 -11.16 7.84 -6.11
N PRO A 33 -11.45 9.08 -5.60
CA PRO A 33 -10.70 9.64 -4.49
C PRO A 33 -10.84 8.88 -3.18
N PHE A 34 -11.96 8.21 -2.93
CA PHE A 34 -12.13 7.42 -1.71
C PHE A 34 -11.24 6.18 -1.74
N GLY A 35 -11.38 5.33 -2.74
CA GLY A 35 -10.61 4.10 -2.86
C GLY A 35 -9.14 4.36 -3.16
N GLY A 36 -8.84 5.39 -3.96
CA GLY A 36 -7.46 5.79 -4.25
C GLY A 36 -6.69 6.18 -2.99
N ALA A 37 -7.26 7.06 -2.15
CA ALA A 37 -6.63 7.44 -0.89
C ALA A 37 -6.63 6.31 0.15
N ALA A 38 -7.67 5.50 0.21
CA ALA A 38 -7.72 4.30 1.05
C ALA A 38 -6.60 3.32 0.67
N THR A 39 -6.41 3.07 -0.62
CA THR A 39 -5.33 2.20 -1.10
C THR A 39 -3.95 2.82 -0.91
N CYS A 40 -3.84 4.14 -0.97
CA CYS A 40 -2.57 4.83 -0.67
C CYS A 40 -2.04 4.41 0.71
N ILE A 41 -2.84 4.51 1.76
CA ILE A 41 -2.43 4.06 3.09
C ILE A 41 -2.33 2.53 3.18
N GLY A 42 -3.24 1.78 2.56
CA GLY A 42 -3.19 0.32 2.54
C GLY A 42 -1.90 -0.21 1.90
N GLY A 43 -1.47 0.36 0.77
CA GLY A 43 -0.19 0.03 0.13
C GLY A 43 1.01 0.37 1.00
N CYS A 44 0.99 1.56 1.64
CA CYS A 44 2.04 1.94 2.59
C CYS A 44 2.19 0.94 3.74
N ILE A 45 1.08 0.35 4.23
CA ILE A 45 1.10 -0.65 5.29
C ILE A 45 1.62 -1.99 4.78
N ARG A 46 1.23 -2.41 3.58
CA ARG A 46 1.59 -3.72 3.02
C ARG A 46 3.10 -3.90 2.83
N ASP A 47 3.83 -2.84 2.48
CA ASP A 47 5.27 -2.96 2.25
C ASP A 47 6.07 -3.30 3.52
N PRO A 48 5.94 -2.56 4.64
CA PRO A 48 6.55 -2.99 5.90
C PRO A 48 6.02 -4.33 6.40
N LEU A 49 4.74 -4.62 6.14
CA LEU A 49 4.14 -5.91 6.45
C LEU A 49 4.81 -7.04 5.65
N SER A 50 5.12 -6.81 4.38
CA SER A 50 5.96 -7.71 3.57
C SER A 50 7.37 -7.86 4.17
N GLY A 51 7.86 -6.82 4.85
CA GLY A 51 9.04 -6.87 5.72
C GLY A 51 8.83 -7.59 7.05
N ARG A 52 7.64 -8.15 7.32
CA ARG A 52 7.23 -8.78 8.60
C ARG A 52 7.25 -7.82 9.78
N ALA A 53 7.09 -6.51 9.53
CA ALA A 53 7.03 -5.50 10.57
C ALA A 53 5.58 -5.07 10.84
N TYR A 54 5.29 -4.72 12.09
CA TYR A 54 4.02 -4.14 12.48
C TYR A 54 4.06 -2.63 12.30
N VAL A 55 3.03 -2.08 11.64
CA VAL A 55 2.91 -0.64 11.42
C VAL A 55 2.28 0.04 12.64
N HIS A 56 2.95 1.04 13.17
CA HIS A 56 2.55 1.73 14.40
C HIS A 56 1.91 3.07 14.16
N GLN A 57 2.29 3.76 13.09
CA GLN A 57 1.84 5.12 12.82
C GLN A 57 1.81 5.40 11.32
N ALA A 58 0.79 6.14 10.88
CA ALA A 58 0.68 6.69 9.54
C ALA A 58 0.90 8.21 9.53
N MET A 59 1.24 8.71 8.36
CA MET A 59 1.33 10.13 8.02
C MET A 59 0.71 10.34 6.65
N ARG A 60 0.22 11.55 6.38
CA ARG A 60 -0.38 11.91 5.10
C ARG A 60 0.09 13.29 4.66
N VAL A 61 0.54 13.39 3.41
CA VAL A 61 0.85 14.67 2.76
C VAL A 61 0.10 14.77 1.46
N THR A 62 -0.61 15.86 1.24
CA THR A 62 -1.38 16.07 0.01
C THR A 62 -1.05 17.41 -0.64
N GLY A 63 -1.20 17.45 -1.97
CA GLY A 63 -1.20 18.68 -2.74
C GLY A 63 -2.43 18.71 -3.64
N GLY A 64 -3.21 19.79 -3.57
CA GLY A 64 -4.42 19.99 -4.35
C GLY A 64 -4.58 21.44 -4.80
N GLY A 65 -5.50 21.68 -5.73
CA GLY A 65 -5.98 23.03 -5.99
C GLY A 65 -6.87 23.53 -4.87
N ASP A 66 -7.19 24.83 -4.88
CA ASP A 66 -8.07 25.45 -3.86
C ASP A 66 -9.45 24.77 -3.83
N PRO A 67 -9.83 24.12 -2.71
CA PRO A 67 -11.12 23.43 -2.60
C PRO A 67 -12.33 24.36 -2.53
N ARG A 68 -12.10 25.66 -2.42
CA ARG A 68 -13.17 26.69 -2.41
C ARG A 68 -13.59 27.14 -3.81
N LYS A 69 -12.81 26.77 -4.84
CA LYS A 69 -13.16 27.11 -6.24
C LYS A 69 -14.57 26.62 -6.60
N GLU A 70 -15.25 27.43 -7.38
CA GLU A 70 -16.59 27.12 -7.86
C GLU A 70 -16.58 25.94 -8.85
N LEU A 71 -17.70 25.25 -8.96
CA LEU A 71 -17.85 24.10 -9.85
C LEU A 71 -17.52 24.45 -11.32
N ALA A 72 -17.91 25.66 -11.74
CA ALA A 72 -17.66 26.15 -13.11
C ALA A 72 -16.17 26.32 -13.44
N GLU A 73 -15.31 26.45 -12.45
CA GLU A 73 -13.86 26.58 -12.63
C GLU A 73 -13.14 25.21 -12.70
N THR A 74 -13.90 24.11 -12.65
CA THR A 74 -13.35 22.76 -12.73
C THR A 74 -12.81 22.50 -14.12
N LEU A 75 -11.56 22.03 -14.24
CA LEU A 75 -10.97 21.62 -15.52
C LEU A 75 -11.79 20.49 -16.16
N SER A 76 -11.95 20.58 -17.48
CA SER A 76 -12.66 19.55 -18.24
C SER A 76 -12.04 18.16 -17.99
N GLY A 77 -12.89 17.17 -17.72
CA GLY A 77 -12.46 15.79 -17.45
C GLY A 77 -11.90 15.54 -16.05
N LYS A 78 -11.95 16.54 -15.15
CA LYS A 78 -11.49 16.42 -13.76
C LYS A 78 -12.66 16.49 -12.78
N LEU A 79 -12.44 15.96 -11.58
CA LEU A 79 -13.35 16.16 -10.47
C LEU A 79 -13.12 17.53 -9.80
N PRO A 80 -14.16 18.16 -9.23
CA PRO A 80 -14.00 19.39 -8.46
C PRO A 80 -13.02 19.24 -7.30
N GLN A 81 -12.18 20.24 -7.05
CA GLN A 81 -11.13 20.20 -6.02
C GLN A 81 -11.70 19.93 -4.63
N ARG A 82 -12.86 20.49 -4.30
CA ARG A 82 -13.58 20.21 -3.03
C ARG A 82 -13.91 18.72 -2.91
N LYS A 83 -14.46 18.12 -3.97
CA LYS A 83 -14.80 16.69 -3.97
C LYS A 83 -13.55 15.81 -3.80
N LEU A 84 -12.48 16.12 -4.52
CA LEU A 84 -11.21 15.42 -4.38
C LEU A 84 -10.69 15.47 -2.94
N ALA A 85 -10.59 16.67 -2.37
CA ALA A 85 -10.05 16.86 -1.02
C ALA A 85 -10.86 16.13 0.04
N GLN A 86 -12.17 16.33 0.07
CA GLN A 86 -13.07 15.75 1.09
C GLN A 86 -13.16 14.21 0.96
N THR A 87 -13.33 13.72 -0.26
CA THR A 87 -13.53 12.28 -0.48
C THR A 87 -12.25 11.49 -0.27
N ALA A 88 -11.09 12.04 -0.67
CA ALA A 88 -9.80 11.43 -0.40
C ALA A 88 -9.50 11.37 1.10
N ALA A 89 -9.76 12.46 1.83
CA ALA A 89 -9.61 12.47 3.29
C ALA A 89 -10.48 11.41 3.98
N ALA A 90 -11.75 11.29 3.53
CA ALA A 90 -12.67 10.27 4.04
C ALA A 90 -12.18 8.85 3.75
N GLY A 91 -11.64 8.57 2.57
CA GLY A 91 -11.09 7.27 2.20
C GLY A 91 -9.87 6.89 3.03
N TYR A 92 -8.93 7.79 3.18
CA TYR A 92 -7.73 7.59 4.01
C TYR A 92 -8.11 7.32 5.47
N SER A 93 -8.99 8.15 6.04
CA SER A 93 -9.49 8.00 7.40
C SER A 93 -10.25 6.67 7.59
N SER A 94 -11.11 6.30 6.65
CA SER A 94 -11.87 5.06 6.71
C SER A 94 -10.96 3.83 6.79
N TYR A 95 -9.92 3.77 5.97
CA TYR A 95 -8.96 2.66 6.01
C TYR A 95 -8.20 2.61 7.33
N GLY A 96 -7.68 3.75 7.77
CA GLY A 96 -6.96 3.87 9.04
C GLY A 96 -7.81 3.43 10.24
N ASN A 97 -9.08 3.84 10.28
CA ASN A 97 -10.01 3.45 11.34
C ASN A 97 -10.29 1.94 11.35
N GLN A 98 -10.49 1.34 10.18
CA GLN A 98 -10.77 -0.10 10.06
C GLN A 98 -9.56 -0.96 10.47
N ILE A 99 -8.35 -0.54 10.12
CA ILE A 99 -7.13 -1.25 10.51
C ILE A 99 -6.67 -0.92 11.94
N GLY A 100 -7.18 0.16 12.52
CA GLY A 100 -6.80 0.62 13.86
C GLY A 100 -5.43 1.32 13.88
N LEU A 101 -5.12 2.10 12.84
CA LEU A 101 -3.88 2.84 12.69
C LEU A 101 -4.13 4.34 12.74
N ALA A 102 -3.50 5.02 13.69
CA ALA A 102 -3.57 6.48 13.81
C ALA A 102 -2.72 7.16 12.74
N THR A 103 -3.25 8.24 12.14
CA THR A 103 -2.49 9.17 11.32
C THR A 103 -1.98 10.31 12.20
N GLY A 104 -0.72 10.22 12.61
CA GLY A 104 -0.11 11.14 13.58
C GLY A 104 0.31 12.48 13.00
N HIS A 105 0.41 12.60 11.67
CA HIS A 105 0.74 13.84 10.99
C HIS A 105 -0.02 13.96 9.68
N ILE A 106 -0.64 15.11 9.44
CA ILE A 106 -1.31 15.45 8.19
C ILE A 106 -0.85 16.84 7.76
N ALA A 107 -0.37 16.95 6.53
CA ALA A 107 -0.08 18.22 5.88
C ALA A 107 -0.82 18.28 4.54
N GLU A 108 -1.63 19.32 4.35
CA GLU A 108 -2.34 19.58 3.10
C GLU A 108 -1.86 20.91 2.50
N LEU A 109 -1.34 20.86 1.29
CA LEU A 109 -0.85 22.00 0.55
C LEU A 109 -1.81 22.32 -0.60
N TYR A 110 -2.14 23.60 -0.75
CA TYR A 110 -3.02 24.05 -1.82
C TYR A 110 -2.26 25.01 -2.74
N HIS A 111 -2.14 24.64 -4.00
CA HIS A 111 -1.46 25.43 -5.02
C HIS A 111 -1.98 25.09 -6.40
N GLU A 112 -2.03 26.07 -7.30
CA GLU A 112 -2.53 25.91 -8.68
C GLU A 112 -1.80 24.82 -9.46
N GLY A 113 -0.53 24.60 -9.20
CA GLY A 113 0.25 23.52 -9.83
C GLY A 113 -0.29 22.12 -9.59
N TYR A 114 -1.13 21.92 -8.55
CA TYR A 114 -1.75 20.62 -8.26
C TYR A 114 -3.15 20.44 -8.88
N VAL A 115 -3.66 21.43 -9.61
CA VAL A 115 -4.99 21.32 -10.24
C VAL A 115 -4.96 20.27 -11.37
N ALA A 116 -3.90 20.23 -12.14
CA ALA A 116 -3.74 19.25 -13.21
C ALA A 116 -3.44 17.84 -12.68
N LYS A 117 -2.71 17.75 -11.57
CA LYS A 117 -2.31 16.48 -10.94
C LYS A 117 -2.20 16.64 -9.43
N ARG A 118 -3.12 16.01 -8.72
CA ARG A 118 -3.11 15.94 -7.26
C ARG A 118 -1.92 15.12 -6.77
N LEU A 119 -1.31 15.56 -5.66
CA LEU A 119 -0.44 14.73 -4.83
C LEU A 119 -1.28 14.06 -3.73
N GLU A 120 -1.24 12.75 -3.66
CA GLU A 120 -1.70 11.97 -2.53
C GLU A 120 -0.54 11.09 -2.08
N CYS A 121 0.06 11.43 -0.95
CA CYS A 121 1.22 10.73 -0.40
C CYS A 121 0.89 10.20 0.99
N GLY A 122 0.99 8.90 1.16
CA GLY A 122 0.96 8.23 2.45
C GLY A 122 2.37 7.90 2.91
N ALA A 123 2.56 7.83 4.21
CA ALA A 123 3.78 7.30 4.80
C ALA A 123 3.45 6.56 6.11
N VAL A 124 4.30 5.60 6.47
CA VAL A 124 4.14 4.84 7.70
C VAL A 124 5.47 4.55 8.36
N VAL A 125 5.41 4.38 9.68
CA VAL A 125 6.51 3.88 10.50
C VAL A 125 6.12 2.52 11.07
N ALA A 126 7.00 1.54 10.92
CA ALA A 126 6.80 0.18 11.38
C ALA A 126 8.04 -0.34 12.11
N ALA A 127 7.86 -1.37 12.93
CA ALA A 127 8.97 -2.00 13.62
C ALA A 127 8.74 -3.50 13.82
N ALA A 128 9.84 -4.25 13.90
CA ALA A 128 9.87 -5.65 14.28
C ALA A 128 11.17 -5.98 15.02
N PRO A 129 11.18 -6.93 15.96
CA PRO A 129 12.43 -7.51 16.43
C PRO A 129 13.22 -8.10 15.24
N ALA A 130 14.51 -7.80 15.15
CA ALA A 130 15.33 -8.22 14.00
C ALA A 130 15.34 -9.75 13.84
N ASP A 131 15.35 -10.49 14.95
CA ASP A 131 15.31 -11.95 14.96
C ASP A 131 14.03 -12.57 14.42
N ASN A 132 12.97 -11.77 14.26
CA ASN A 132 11.71 -12.24 13.69
C ASN A 132 11.67 -12.14 12.16
N VAL A 133 12.67 -11.54 11.54
CA VAL A 133 12.68 -11.24 10.11
C VAL A 133 13.76 -12.06 9.39
N VAL A 134 13.35 -13.14 8.77
CA VAL A 134 14.22 -13.96 7.89
C VAL A 134 14.29 -13.29 6.51
N ARG A 135 15.49 -13.23 5.92
CA ARG A 135 15.75 -12.68 4.58
C ARG A 135 16.58 -13.67 3.78
N GLU A 136 15.94 -14.76 3.38
CA GLU A 136 16.56 -15.81 2.59
C GLU A 136 16.00 -15.84 1.17
N ARG A 137 16.78 -16.37 0.23
CA ARG A 137 16.28 -16.65 -1.12
C ARG A 137 15.42 -17.91 -1.09
N PRO A 138 14.31 -17.94 -1.83
CA PRO A 138 13.55 -19.16 -2.03
C PRO A 138 14.41 -20.24 -2.69
N ALA A 139 14.17 -21.48 -2.32
CA ALA A 139 14.86 -22.66 -2.85
C ALA A 139 13.84 -23.68 -3.39
N PRO A 140 14.28 -24.61 -4.26
CA PRO A 140 13.41 -25.70 -4.71
C PRO A 140 12.82 -26.46 -3.53
N GLY A 141 11.49 -26.65 -3.57
CA GLY A 141 10.74 -27.30 -2.49
C GLY A 141 10.10 -26.34 -1.48
N ASP A 142 10.43 -25.06 -1.54
CA ASP A 142 9.71 -24.04 -0.74
C ASP A 142 8.26 -23.89 -1.21
N VAL A 143 7.37 -23.62 -0.26
CA VAL A 143 5.93 -23.47 -0.52
C VAL A 143 5.58 -21.98 -0.64
N VAL A 144 4.88 -21.63 -1.72
CA VAL A 144 4.30 -20.30 -1.90
C VAL A 144 2.88 -20.29 -1.37
N ILE A 145 2.62 -19.38 -0.42
CA ILE A 145 1.31 -19.23 0.20
C ILE A 145 0.74 -17.85 -0.14
N LEU A 146 -0.47 -17.81 -0.69
CA LEU A 146 -1.26 -16.59 -0.81
C LEU A 146 -2.08 -16.42 0.47
N LEU A 147 -1.77 -15.40 1.25
CA LEU A 147 -2.43 -15.10 2.52
C LEU A 147 -3.23 -13.80 2.41
N GLY A 148 -4.50 -13.85 2.79
CA GLY A 148 -5.36 -12.65 2.84
C GLY A 148 -6.69 -12.85 2.13
N GLY A 149 -7.27 -11.73 1.68
CA GLY A 149 -8.54 -11.73 0.97
C GLY A 149 -8.42 -12.21 -0.48
N ARG A 150 -9.56 -12.33 -1.15
CA ARG A 150 -9.58 -12.63 -2.58
C ARG A 150 -8.89 -11.53 -3.36
N THR A 151 -8.04 -11.92 -4.30
CA THR A 151 -7.41 -11.01 -5.25
C THR A 151 -7.99 -11.22 -6.65
N GLY A 152 -7.91 -10.18 -7.48
CA GLY A 152 -8.48 -10.17 -8.82
C GLY A 152 -7.75 -9.21 -9.75
N ARG A 153 -8.51 -8.62 -10.67
CA ARG A 153 -7.98 -7.68 -11.67
C ARG A 153 -7.82 -6.25 -11.16
N ASP A 154 -8.42 -5.91 -10.02
CA ASP A 154 -8.40 -4.56 -9.48
C ASP A 154 -6.96 -4.13 -9.17
N GLY A 155 -6.56 -3.01 -9.74
CA GLY A 155 -5.25 -2.42 -9.51
C GLY A 155 -4.06 -3.08 -10.24
N ILE A 156 -4.28 -4.12 -11.05
CA ILE A 156 -3.18 -4.79 -11.77
C ILE A 156 -2.43 -3.84 -12.71
N GLY A 157 -3.14 -2.88 -13.31
CA GLY A 157 -2.61 -1.84 -14.20
C GLY A 157 -2.22 -0.54 -13.48
N GLY A 158 -2.25 -0.48 -12.15
CA GLY A 158 -2.10 0.77 -11.39
C GLY A 158 -0.77 1.49 -11.64
N ALA A 159 0.31 0.75 -11.79
CA ALA A 159 1.64 1.33 -12.06
C ALA A 159 1.73 1.96 -13.45
N THR A 160 1.14 1.34 -14.48
CA THR A 160 1.11 1.88 -15.85
C THR A 160 0.06 2.97 -16.04
N GLY A 161 -1.07 2.88 -15.33
CA GLY A 161 -2.12 3.89 -15.32
C GLY A 161 -1.64 5.25 -14.81
N SER A 162 -0.74 5.27 -13.84
CA SER A 162 -0.22 6.50 -13.22
C SER A 162 0.53 7.42 -14.19
N SER A 163 0.95 6.93 -15.35
CA SER A 163 1.68 7.68 -16.38
C SER A 163 0.79 8.21 -17.52
N LYS A 164 -0.51 7.92 -17.52
CA LYS A 164 -1.44 8.32 -18.58
C LYS A 164 -2.17 9.61 -18.25
N SER A 165 -2.48 10.42 -19.26
CA SER A 165 -3.42 11.53 -19.16
C SER A 165 -4.85 11.01 -19.17
N HIS A 166 -5.75 11.66 -18.39
CA HIS A 166 -7.16 11.28 -18.32
C HIS A 166 -7.99 11.86 -19.44
N ASP A 167 -8.89 11.03 -19.97
CA ASP A 167 -10.06 11.46 -20.71
C ASP A 167 -11.33 10.83 -20.08
N MET A 168 -12.49 11.30 -20.51
CA MET A 168 -13.79 10.81 -19.99
C MET A 168 -14.03 9.32 -20.25
N LYS A 169 -13.30 8.69 -21.18
CA LYS A 169 -13.39 7.25 -21.46
C LYS A 169 -12.68 6.40 -20.42
N SER A 170 -11.74 7.01 -19.70
CA SER A 170 -11.02 6.33 -18.61
C SER A 170 -11.96 5.86 -17.50
N LEU A 171 -13.07 6.56 -17.24
CA LEU A 171 -14.02 6.22 -16.18
C LEU A 171 -14.69 4.84 -16.34
N SER A 172 -14.84 4.33 -17.55
CA SER A 172 -15.46 3.03 -17.81
C SER A 172 -14.48 1.84 -17.80
N THR A 173 -13.17 2.10 -17.84
CA THR A 173 -12.13 1.07 -17.92
C THR A 173 -11.32 0.92 -16.61
N MET A 174 -11.67 1.64 -15.58
CA MET A 174 -10.82 1.93 -14.41
C MET A 174 -10.73 0.85 -13.35
N ALA A 175 -11.52 -0.20 -13.40
CA ALA A 175 -11.47 -1.26 -12.38
C ALA A 175 -10.07 -1.90 -12.28
N SER A 176 -9.31 -1.90 -13.38
CA SER A 176 -7.95 -2.43 -13.42
C SER A 176 -6.86 -1.46 -12.92
N GLU A 177 -7.20 -0.19 -12.72
CA GLU A 177 -6.24 0.87 -12.34
C GLU A 177 -6.34 1.25 -10.87
N VAL A 178 -7.51 1.04 -10.25
CA VAL A 178 -7.75 1.35 -8.83
C VAL A 178 -7.78 0.06 -8.02
N GLN A 179 -6.80 -0.09 -7.15
CA GLN A 179 -6.78 -1.17 -6.18
C GLN A 179 -7.87 -0.97 -5.14
N LYS A 180 -8.47 -2.06 -4.68
CA LYS A 180 -9.42 -2.06 -3.57
C LYS A 180 -8.82 -2.87 -2.42
N GLY A 181 -8.25 -2.17 -1.45
CA GLY A 181 -7.74 -2.80 -0.24
C GLY A 181 -8.87 -3.32 0.65
N ASN A 182 -8.54 -4.35 1.44
CA ASN A 182 -9.42 -4.89 2.47
C ASN A 182 -8.76 -4.68 3.84
N ALA A 183 -9.04 -3.55 4.46
CA ALA A 183 -8.44 -3.16 5.73
C ALA A 183 -8.67 -4.17 6.88
N PRO A 184 -9.86 -4.78 7.05
CA PRO A 184 -10.05 -5.83 8.05
C PRO A 184 -9.16 -7.06 7.83
N GLU A 185 -8.97 -7.50 6.61
CA GLU A 185 -8.07 -8.64 6.31
C GLU A 185 -6.60 -8.24 6.53
N GLU A 186 -6.20 -7.05 6.11
CA GLU A 186 -4.86 -6.54 6.33
C GLU A 186 -4.56 -6.39 7.83
N ARG A 187 -5.55 -5.97 8.64
CA ARG A 187 -5.43 -5.97 10.09
C ARG A 187 -5.17 -7.35 10.68
N LYS A 188 -5.83 -8.39 10.17
CA LYS A 188 -5.60 -9.77 10.63
C LYS A 188 -4.18 -10.21 10.35
N ILE A 189 -3.68 -9.92 9.14
CA ILE A 189 -2.30 -10.25 8.73
C ILE A 189 -1.30 -9.47 9.59
N GLN A 190 -1.55 -8.19 9.84
CA GLN A 190 -0.71 -7.37 10.70
C GLN A 190 -0.59 -7.95 12.13
N ARG A 191 -1.70 -8.43 12.66
CA ARG A 191 -1.71 -9.08 13.99
C ARG A 191 -0.99 -10.42 13.97
N LEU A 192 -1.17 -11.22 12.93
CA LEU A 192 -0.48 -12.51 12.76
C LEU A 192 1.04 -12.30 12.68
N PHE A 193 1.50 -11.28 11.95
CA PHE A 193 2.94 -11.00 11.77
C PHE A 193 3.62 -10.38 12.98
N ARG A 194 2.88 -10.10 14.06
CA ARG A 194 3.48 -9.82 15.38
C ARG A 194 4.01 -11.08 16.06
N ASP A 195 3.54 -12.24 15.65
CA ASP A 195 4.01 -13.50 16.20
C ASP A 195 5.32 -13.94 15.52
N GLY A 196 6.42 -13.86 16.24
CA GLY A 196 7.72 -14.30 15.76
C GLY A 196 7.79 -15.79 15.40
N ALA A 197 6.95 -16.63 15.99
CA ALA A 197 6.88 -18.05 15.61
C ALA A 197 6.37 -18.23 14.19
N VAL A 198 5.49 -17.33 13.72
CA VAL A 198 4.99 -17.33 12.35
C VAL A 198 6.01 -16.67 11.41
N THR A 199 6.50 -15.47 11.75
CA THR A 199 7.33 -14.68 10.83
C THR A 199 8.69 -15.29 10.56
N ARG A 200 9.25 -16.03 11.51
CA ARG A 200 10.51 -16.77 11.30
C ARG A 200 10.39 -17.96 10.33
N LEU A 201 9.18 -18.39 10.00
CA LEU A 201 8.95 -19.40 8.95
C LEU A 201 8.93 -18.81 7.53
N ILE A 202 8.85 -17.49 7.43
CA ILE A 202 8.68 -16.78 6.14
C ILE A 202 10.06 -16.34 5.65
N LYS A 203 10.61 -17.02 4.66
CA LYS A 203 11.87 -16.64 4.03
C LYS A 203 11.78 -15.32 3.28
N ARG A 204 10.70 -15.13 2.52
CA ARG A 204 10.44 -13.97 1.70
C ARG A 204 8.93 -13.69 1.61
N CYS A 205 8.56 -12.43 1.53
CA CYS A 205 7.16 -12.02 1.40
C CYS A 205 7.08 -10.81 0.47
N ASN A 206 6.09 -10.80 -0.41
CA ASN A 206 5.70 -9.64 -1.22
C ASN A 206 4.23 -9.35 -1.01
N ASP A 207 3.83 -8.09 -1.21
CA ASP A 207 2.41 -7.79 -1.30
C ASP A 207 1.83 -8.21 -2.67
N PHE A 208 0.52 -8.36 -2.73
CA PHE A 208 -0.19 -8.64 -3.96
C PHE A 208 -0.90 -7.36 -4.44
N GLY A 209 -0.13 -6.49 -5.08
CA GLY A 209 -0.55 -5.18 -5.52
C GLY A 209 -0.48 -4.99 -7.04
N ALA A 210 0.00 -3.84 -7.48
CA ALA A 210 0.21 -3.54 -8.89
C ALA A 210 1.16 -4.57 -9.55
N GLY A 211 0.85 -4.95 -10.80
CA GLY A 211 1.56 -6.02 -11.51
C GLY A 211 1.05 -7.43 -11.22
N GLY A 212 0.16 -7.59 -10.24
CA GLY A 212 -0.52 -8.86 -9.95
C GLY A 212 0.43 -10.01 -9.68
N VAL A 213 0.13 -11.19 -10.22
CA VAL A 213 0.92 -12.42 -10.04
C VAL A 213 2.36 -12.27 -10.51
N SER A 214 2.61 -11.48 -11.55
CA SER A 214 3.97 -11.28 -12.09
C SER A 214 4.91 -10.65 -11.06
N VAL A 215 4.41 -9.73 -10.25
CA VAL A 215 5.16 -9.10 -9.16
C VAL A 215 5.08 -9.97 -7.90
N ALA A 216 3.88 -10.29 -7.44
CA ALA A 216 3.67 -10.97 -6.17
C ALA A 216 4.38 -12.34 -6.10
N VAL A 217 4.37 -13.10 -7.19
CA VAL A 217 4.98 -14.43 -7.27
C VAL A 217 6.26 -14.43 -8.09
N GLY A 218 6.27 -13.73 -9.23
CA GLY A 218 7.41 -13.70 -10.13
C GLY A 218 8.66 -13.11 -9.48
N GLU A 219 8.53 -11.95 -8.84
CA GLU A 219 9.63 -11.33 -8.10
C GLU A 219 9.95 -12.07 -6.80
N LEU A 220 8.94 -12.67 -6.15
CA LEU A 220 9.15 -13.50 -4.96
C LEU A 220 10.07 -14.65 -5.26
N ALA A 221 9.89 -15.30 -6.42
CA ALA A 221 10.68 -16.44 -6.88
C ALA A 221 11.97 -16.05 -7.63
N ASP A 222 12.30 -14.74 -7.71
CA ASP A 222 13.49 -14.29 -8.41
C ASP A 222 14.77 -14.86 -7.75
N GLY A 223 15.55 -15.53 -8.56
CA GLY A 223 16.73 -16.31 -8.14
C GLY A 223 16.55 -17.81 -8.32
N ASP A 224 15.30 -18.31 -8.48
CA ASP A 224 15.02 -19.71 -8.76
C ASP A 224 14.11 -19.88 -10.01
N ARG A 225 14.41 -19.15 -11.07
CA ARG A 225 13.63 -19.16 -12.33
C ARG A 225 13.55 -20.53 -13.01
N LYS A 226 14.34 -21.53 -12.58
CA LYS A 226 14.39 -22.85 -13.20
C LYS A 226 13.50 -23.91 -12.54
N SER A 227 12.98 -23.68 -11.35
CA SER A 227 12.26 -24.70 -10.58
C SER A 227 10.89 -24.30 -10.07
N THR A 228 10.41 -23.07 -10.34
CA THR A 228 9.05 -22.69 -9.98
C THR A 228 8.05 -23.33 -10.95
N ARG A 229 7.80 -24.62 -10.80
CA ARG A 229 6.58 -25.22 -11.31
C ARG A 229 5.44 -24.72 -10.42
N LEU A 230 4.63 -23.82 -10.95
CA LEU A 230 3.31 -23.55 -10.42
C LEU A 230 2.54 -24.87 -10.46
N ASN A 231 2.47 -25.58 -9.36
CA ASN A 231 1.52 -26.67 -9.19
C ASN A 231 0.14 -26.02 -9.02
N SER A 232 -0.44 -25.61 -10.13
CA SER A 232 -1.85 -25.29 -10.21
C SER A 232 -2.63 -26.60 -10.31
N SER A 233 -2.86 -27.27 -9.20
CA SER A 233 -3.93 -28.27 -9.12
C SER A 233 -5.25 -27.52 -9.07
N HIS A 234 -5.81 -27.25 -10.22
CA HIS A 234 -7.17 -26.80 -10.35
C HIS A 234 -8.11 -28.00 -10.27
N HIS A 235 -8.95 -27.96 -9.29
CA HIS A 235 -10.27 -28.58 -9.36
C HIS A 235 -11.33 -27.56 -9.01
#